data_5397bb187d80f1201cea7acd7e9e6b47
#
_entry.id   5397bb187d80f1201cea7acd7e9e6b47
#
_cell.length_a   1.000
_cell.length_b   1.000
_cell.length_c   1.000
_cell.angle_alpha   90.00
_cell.angle_beta   90.00
_cell.angle_gamma   90.00
#
_symmetry.space_group_name_H-M   'P 1'
#
loop_
_entity.id
_entity.type
_entity.pdbx_description
1 polymer ?
#
loop_
_entity_poly.entity_id
_entity_poly.type
_entity_poly.pdbx_seq_one_letter_code
_entity_poly.pdbx_strand_id
1 'polypeptide(L)'
;MTAMKRAYGYLRVSGKSQIDKSGFDRQEKLIKSFAKKNNYLVEEIFKEKGIAGKQGIIGRPEFKKMIGAILSNGVKTIIVERLDRLAREYRIQEEILIYLASRGVDLISADSGENITKEINNDPMKKAIIQMQGIFAELDKSITVKKLKLAREKKKKDTGKCEGAKHYGESSELERTVIKKITYMRRLSRGQIKKLSYEKIAAKLNEEGIPTKRGKLWTGRGVYNILNRKK
;
A
#
# COMPACT_ATOMS: atom_id res chain seq x y z
N MET A 1 25.62 -24.75 19.46
CA MET A 1 25.81 -23.50 18.69
C MET A 1 24.52 -22.71 18.78
N THR A 2 24.54 -21.53 19.38
CA THR A 2 23.37 -20.64 19.48
C THR A 2 23.00 -20.13 18.09
N ALA A 3 21.77 -20.31 17.66
CA ALA A 3 21.31 -19.81 16.37
C ALA A 3 21.53 -18.29 16.27
N MET A 4 22.03 -17.81 15.13
CA MET A 4 22.22 -16.38 14.88
C MET A 4 20.88 -15.67 14.91
N LYS A 5 20.81 -14.53 15.57
CA LYS A 5 19.62 -13.67 15.60
C LYS A 5 19.54 -12.90 14.28
N ARG A 6 18.39 -12.97 13.60
CA ARG A 6 18.16 -12.25 12.34
C ARG A 6 17.96 -10.76 12.60
N ALA A 7 18.57 -9.91 11.78
CA ALA A 7 18.48 -8.46 11.89
C ALA A 7 18.47 -7.79 10.51
N TYR A 8 17.91 -6.57 10.44
CA TYR A 8 18.05 -5.68 9.31
C TYR A 8 18.99 -4.53 9.63
N GLY A 9 19.73 -4.07 8.63
CA GLY A 9 20.51 -2.83 8.70
C GLY A 9 19.71 -1.66 8.13
N TYR A 10 19.75 -0.51 8.79
CA TYR A 10 19.19 0.73 8.24
C TYR A 10 20.23 1.83 8.21
N LEU A 11 20.42 2.42 7.02
CA LEU A 11 21.38 3.49 6.76
C LEU A 11 20.66 4.69 6.15
N ARG A 12 21.08 5.89 6.54
CA ARG A 12 20.54 7.14 5.98
C ARG A 12 21.63 8.17 5.74
N VAL A 13 21.57 8.80 4.56
CA VAL A 13 22.36 9.98 4.21
C VAL A 13 21.46 11.09 3.72
N SER A 14 21.74 12.35 4.15
CA SER A 14 20.86 13.50 3.90
C SER A 14 21.28 14.37 2.72
N GLY A 15 22.47 14.23 2.16
CA GLY A 15 23.01 15.11 1.11
C GLY A 15 23.55 14.35 -0.10
N LYS A 16 23.43 14.97 -1.30
CA LYS A 16 24.00 14.42 -2.55
C LYS A 16 25.50 14.18 -2.43
N SER A 17 26.25 15.08 -1.80
CA SER A 17 27.70 14.95 -1.60
C SER A 17 28.12 13.80 -0.67
N GLN A 18 27.21 13.31 0.18
CA GLN A 18 27.45 12.14 1.06
C GLN A 18 27.05 10.81 0.43
N ILE A 19 26.27 10.85 -0.65
CA ILE A 19 25.90 9.66 -1.44
C ILE A 19 27.10 9.15 -2.21
N ASP A 20 27.91 10.07 -2.76
CA ASP A 20 29.05 9.76 -3.63
C ASP A 20 30.35 9.44 -2.86
N LYS A 21 30.41 9.69 -1.56
CA LYS A 21 31.63 9.51 -0.74
C LYS A 21 31.35 8.75 0.55
N SER A 22 31.59 7.45 0.53
CA SER A 22 31.81 6.61 1.71
C SER A 22 30.79 6.64 2.89
N GLY A 23 29.73 7.48 2.81
CA GLY A 23 28.78 7.64 3.91
C GLY A 23 27.98 6.36 4.20
N PHE A 24 27.55 5.63 3.17
CA PHE A 24 26.87 4.35 3.31
C PHE A 24 27.88 3.25 3.65
N ASP A 25 29.04 3.22 2.98
CA ASP A 25 30.04 2.15 3.16
C ASP A 25 30.57 2.12 4.60
N ARG A 26 30.79 3.29 5.20
CA ARG A 26 31.21 3.40 6.60
C ARG A 26 30.16 2.84 7.55
N GLN A 27 28.89 3.26 7.38
CA GLN A 27 27.78 2.78 8.20
C GLN A 27 27.59 1.27 8.03
N GLU A 28 27.63 0.78 6.80
CA GLU A 28 27.48 -0.64 6.48
C GLU A 28 28.58 -1.49 7.11
N LYS A 29 29.85 -1.06 6.99
CA LYS A 29 30.98 -1.75 7.62
C LYS A 29 30.83 -1.85 9.13
N LEU A 30 30.40 -0.76 9.78
CA LEU A 30 30.21 -0.74 11.21
C LEU A 30 29.08 -1.69 11.64
N ILE A 31 27.93 -1.65 10.97
CA ILE A 31 26.80 -2.55 11.25
C ILE A 31 27.18 -4.02 11.05
N LYS A 32 27.86 -4.36 9.94
CA LYS A 32 28.31 -5.73 9.68
C LYS A 32 29.33 -6.21 10.72
N SER A 33 30.28 -5.35 11.10
CA SER A 33 31.25 -5.67 12.14
C SER A 33 30.59 -5.92 13.51
N PHE A 34 29.65 -5.05 13.89
CA PHE A 34 28.86 -5.20 15.12
C PHE A 34 28.04 -6.51 15.08
N ALA A 35 27.33 -6.74 13.99
CA ALA A 35 26.50 -7.93 13.82
C ALA A 35 27.31 -9.22 13.97
N LYS A 36 28.49 -9.30 13.33
CA LYS A 36 29.40 -10.44 13.44
C LYS A 36 29.88 -10.68 14.86
N LYS A 37 30.22 -9.60 15.59
CA LYS A 37 30.66 -9.67 17.00
C LYS A 37 29.58 -10.16 17.95
N ASN A 38 28.30 -9.81 17.67
CA ASN A 38 27.18 -10.02 18.58
C ASN A 38 26.22 -11.14 18.14
N ASN A 39 26.67 -12.03 17.23
CA ASN A 39 25.92 -13.18 16.73
C ASN A 39 24.59 -12.81 16.03
N TYR A 40 24.59 -11.71 15.25
CA TYR A 40 23.48 -11.31 14.39
C TYR A 40 23.77 -11.66 12.93
N LEU A 41 22.76 -12.14 12.22
CA LEU A 41 22.72 -12.30 10.77
C LEU A 41 21.99 -11.10 10.16
N VAL A 42 22.71 -10.23 9.47
CA VAL A 42 22.09 -9.12 8.73
C VAL A 42 21.56 -9.65 7.41
N GLU A 43 20.25 -9.80 7.28
CA GLU A 43 19.61 -10.35 6.07
C GLU A 43 19.58 -9.34 4.93
N GLU A 44 19.24 -8.09 5.24
CA GLU A 44 19.13 -7.02 4.25
C GLU A 44 19.53 -5.68 4.88
N ILE A 45 20.01 -4.78 4.02
CA ILE A 45 20.39 -3.41 4.40
C ILE A 45 19.58 -2.41 3.58
N PHE A 46 18.75 -1.63 4.27
CA PHE A 46 17.91 -0.60 3.68
C PHE A 46 18.66 0.74 3.67
N LYS A 47 18.82 1.32 2.47
CA LYS A 47 19.62 2.53 2.24
C LYS A 47 18.73 3.72 1.86
N GLU A 48 18.44 4.59 2.81
CA GLU A 48 17.64 5.79 2.61
C GLU A 48 18.49 6.95 2.05
N LYS A 49 18.22 7.36 0.81
CA LYS A 49 19.01 8.35 0.08
C LYS A 49 18.32 9.72 0.07
N GLY A 50 19.09 10.78 0.36
CA GLY A 50 18.67 12.16 0.10
C GLY A 50 17.55 12.68 1.00
N ILE A 51 17.20 11.96 2.08
CA ILE A 51 16.11 12.32 2.98
C ILE A 51 16.65 13.08 4.19
N ALA A 52 16.16 14.33 4.37
CA ALA A 52 16.48 15.11 5.55
C ALA A 52 15.98 14.42 6.81
N GLY A 53 16.78 14.49 7.89
CA GLY A 53 16.42 13.88 9.17
C GLY A 53 15.17 14.45 9.85
N LYS A 54 14.57 15.49 9.25
CA LYS A 54 13.32 16.14 9.67
C LYS A 54 12.04 15.46 9.16
N GLN A 55 12.15 14.51 8.23
CA GLN A 55 10.98 13.79 7.72
C GLN A 55 10.64 12.62 8.65
N GLY A 56 9.36 12.53 9.04
CA GLY A 56 8.82 11.41 9.80
C GLY A 56 8.77 10.11 8.98
N ILE A 57 8.19 9.06 9.53
CA ILE A 57 8.09 7.71 8.92
C ILE A 57 7.45 7.76 7.52
N ILE A 58 6.47 8.66 7.32
CA ILE A 58 5.71 8.75 6.06
C ILE A 58 6.60 9.13 4.87
N GLY A 59 7.61 9.96 5.06
CA GLY A 59 8.53 10.43 4.02
C GLY A 59 9.71 9.50 3.70
N ARG A 60 9.75 8.26 4.23
CA ARG A 60 10.90 7.35 4.14
C ARG A 60 10.54 6.04 3.46
N PRO A 61 10.69 5.94 2.13
CA PRO A 61 10.31 4.75 1.38
C PRO A 61 11.08 3.49 1.80
N GLU A 62 12.39 3.59 2.02
CA GLU A 62 13.18 2.43 2.42
C GLU A 62 12.88 1.98 3.86
N PHE A 63 12.63 2.93 4.77
CA PHE A 63 12.17 2.60 6.12
C PHE A 63 10.81 1.88 6.10
N LYS A 64 9.87 2.33 5.25
CA LYS A 64 8.57 1.67 5.07
C LYS A 64 8.72 0.25 4.52
N LYS A 65 9.60 0.04 3.54
CA LYS A 65 9.89 -1.30 3.01
C LYS A 65 10.44 -2.21 4.10
N MET A 66 11.39 -1.72 4.89
CA MET A 66 11.96 -2.45 6.02
C MET A 66 10.88 -2.86 7.04
N ILE A 67 9.98 -1.95 7.40
CA ILE A 67 8.86 -2.27 8.30
C ILE A 67 7.92 -3.30 7.68
N GLY A 68 7.61 -3.19 6.40
CA GLY A 68 6.83 -4.18 5.65
C GLY A 68 7.48 -5.58 5.69
N ALA A 69 8.79 -5.66 5.50
CA ALA A 69 9.55 -6.90 5.60
C ALA A 69 9.52 -7.49 7.03
N ILE A 70 9.68 -6.65 8.06
CA ILE A 70 9.58 -7.06 9.47
C ILE A 70 8.21 -7.70 9.76
N LEU A 71 7.14 -7.08 9.28
CA LEU A 71 5.79 -7.59 9.51
C LEU A 71 5.49 -8.89 8.77
N SER A 72 6.18 -9.16 7.66
CA SER A 72 5.95 -10.35 6.82
C SER A 72 6.81 -11.55 7.20
N ASN A 73 8.03 -11.36 7.69
CA ASN A 73 9.00 -12.44 7.87
C ASN A 73 9.48 -12.67 9.33
N GLY A 74 8.96 -11.88 10.28
CA GLY A 74 9.21 -12.07 11.70
C GLY A 74 10.60 -11.64 12.20
N VAL A 75 11.42 -10.95 11.40
CA VAL A 75 12.65 -10.30 11.88
C VAL A 75 12.26 -9.17 12.82
N LYS A 76 12.79 -9.16 14.05
CA LYS A 76 12.43 -8.18 15.08
C LYS A 76 13.60 -7.31 15.53
N THR A 77 14.67 -7.27 14.79
CA THR A 77 15.86 -6.47 15.16
C THR A 77 16.29 -5.58 14.00
N ILE A 78 16.46 -4.30 14.29
CA ILE A 78 17.04 -3.29 13.39
C ILE A 78 18.36 -2.84 14.00
N ILE A 79 19.42 -2.77 13.20
CA ILE A 79 20.72 -2.25 13.60
C ILE A 79 20.99 -0.98 12.79
N VAL A 80 21.28 0.12 13.50
CA VAL A 80 21.70 1.41 12.94
C VAL A 80 23.11 1.74 13.39
N GLU A 81 23.82 2.60 12.68
CA GLU A 81 25.13 3.09 13.16
C GLU A 81 24.95 3.80 14.50
N ARG A 82 24.10 4.82 14.55
CA ARG A 82 23.75 5.64 15.71
C ARG A 82 22.32 6.16 15.57
N LEU A 83 21.73 6.62 16.68
CA LEU A 83 20.37 7.11 16.69
C LEU A 83 20.14 8.33 15.77
N ASP A 84 21.14 9.20 15.58
CA ASP A 84 21.06 10.35 14.66
C ASP A 84 20.96 9.92 13.18
N ARG A 85 21.33 8.66 12.84
CA ARG A 85 21.06 8.07 11.53
C ARG A 85 19.61 7.69 11.36
N LEU A 86 18.93 7.33 12.45
CA LEU A 86 17.49 7.10 12.41
C LEU A 86 16.74 8.41 12.14
N ALA A 87 16.98 9.44 12.95
CA ALA A 87 16.46 10.79 12.71
C ALA A 87 17.39 11.84 13.38
N ARG A 88 17.38 13.11 12.89
CA ARG A 88 18.15 14.19 13.51
C ARG A 88 17.35 14.93 14.58
N GLU A 89 16.04 15.06 14.40
CA GLU A 89 15.16 15.72 15.37
C GLU A 89 14.74 14.73 16.44
N TYR A 90 14.90 15.13 17.68
CA TYR A 90 14.57 14.32 18.85
C TYR A 90 13.12 13.82 18.83
N ARG A 91 12.18 14.70 18.50
CA ARG A 91 10.74 14.36 18.38
C ARG A 91 10.48 13.22 17.39
N ILE A 92 11.16 13.22 16.25
CA ILE A 92 11.02 12.18 15.21
C ILE A 92 11.72 10.89 15.67
N GLN A 93 12.84 11.00 16.37
CA GLN A 93 13.48 9.83 16.98
C GLN A 93 12.52 9.14 17.94
N GLU A 94 11.91 9.91 18.84
CA GLU A 94 10.98 9.42 19.84
C GLU A 94 9.75 8.76 19.19
N GLU A 95 9.13 9.40 18.18
CA GLU A 95 8.03 8.85 17.41
C GLU A 95 8.38 7.49 16.78
N ILE A 96 9.55 7.39 16.14
CA ILE A 96 10.02 6.16 15.52
C ILE A 96 10.30 5.08 16.57
N LEU A 97 10.94 5.43 17.66
CA LEU A 97 11.26 4.50 18.74
C LEU A 97 10.01 3.92 19.40
N ILE A 98 9.02 4.76 19.67
CA ILE A 98 7.72 4.34 20.19
C ILE A 98 7.02 3.42 19.19
N TYR A 99 7.05 3.77 17.91
CA TYR A 99 6.48 2.96 16.84
C TYR A 99 7.12 1.57 16.75
N LEU A 100 8.45 1.47 16.87
CA LEU A 100 9.18 0.20 16.87
C LEU A 100 8.89 -0.62 18.13
N ALA A 101 8.96 0.02 19.30
CA ALA A 101 8.71 -0.62 20.58
C ALA A 101 7.29 -1.19 20.69
N SER A 102 6.26 -0.47 20.19
CA SER A 102 4.87 -0.94 20.17
C SER A 102 4.67 -2.20 19.32
N ARG A 103 5.60 -2.50 18.41
CA ARG A 103 5.60 -3.71 17.56
C ARG A 103 6.55 -4.79 18.03
N GLY A 104 7.18 -4.60 19.18
CA GLY A 104 8.18 -5.52 19.72
C GLY A 104 9.42 -5.62 18.83
N VAL A 105 9.81 -4.52 18.18
CA VAL A 105 11.00 -4.43 17.34
C VAL A 105 12.14 -3.79 18.13
N ASP A 106 13.23 -4.52 18.26
CA ASP A 106 14.46 -4.06 18.89
C ASP A 106 15.25 -3.14 17.94
N LEU A 107 15.60 -1.93 18.40
CA LEU A 107 16.54 -1.04 17.73
C LEU A 107 17.86 -1.00 18.47
N ILE A 108 18.93 -1.39 17.78
CA ILE A 108 20.28 -1.45 18.33
C ILE A 108 21.17 -0.40 17.68
N SER A 109 21.90 0.37 18.48
CA SER A 109 22.99 1.22 18.03
C SER A 109 24.28 0.40 17.91
N ALA A 110 24.87 0.31 16.72
CA ALA A 110 26.12 -0.42 16.52
C ALA A 110 27.33 0.30 17.14
N ASP A 111 27.25 1.60 17.36
CA ASP A 111 28.30 2.43 17.96
C ASP A 111 28.38 2.22 19.50
N SER A 112 27.25 2.29 20.20
CA SER A 112 27.18 2.08 21.65
C SER A 112 26.98 0.63 22.07
N GLY A 113 26.43 -0.21 21.19
CA GLY A 113 26.05 -1.58 21.51
C GLY A 113 24.70 -1.70 22.25
N GLU A 114 24.04 -0.59 22.52
CA GLU A 114 22.82 -0.52 23.34
C GLU A 114 21.57 -0.89 22.52
N ASN A 115 20.65 -1.59 23.18
CA ASN A 115 19.29 -1.80 22.66
C ASN A 115 18.38 -0.66 23.14
N ILE A 116 18.23 0.33 22.29
CA ILE A 116 17.55 1.60 22.61
C ILE A 116 16.07 1.38 22.93
N THR A 117 15.39 0.46 22.24
CA THR A 117 13.97 0.18 22.48
C THR A 117 13.74 -0.53 23.82
N LYS A 118 14.68 -1.34 24.28
CA LYS A 118 14.58 -1.97 25.61
C LYS A 118 14.70 -0.96 26.73
N GLU A 119 15.58 0.02 26.61
CA GLU A 119 15.71 1.08 27.61
C GLU A 119 14.43 1.90 27.74
N ILE A 120 13.75 2.17 26.62
CA ILE A 120 12.45 2.85 26.64
C ILE A 120 11.38 1.99 27.33
N ASN A 121 11.37 0.70 27.10
CA ASN A 121 10.40 -0.21 27.73
C ASN A 121 10.61 -0.40 29.24
N ASN A 122 11.80 -0.12 29.75
CA ASN A 122 12.11 -0.17 31.18
C ASN A 122 11.64 1.08 31.94
N ASP A 123 11.32 2.18 31.25
CA ASP A 123 10.76 3.40 31.84
C ASP A 123 9.21 3.28 31.89
N PRO A 124 8.59 3.20 33.10
CA PRO A 124 7.14 3.03 33.23
C PRO A 124 6.34 4.15 32.57
N MET A 125 6.84 5.39 32.59
CA MET A 125 6.16 6.52 31.95
C MET A 125 6.20 6.41 30.44
N LYS A 126 7.34 6.06 29.84
CA LYS A 126 7.48 5.83 28.40
C LYS A 126 6.63 4.64 27.93
N LYS A 127 6.58 3.59 28.73
CA LYS A 127 5.71 2.44 28.47
C LYS A 127 4.23 2.83 28.45
N ALA A 128 3.79 3.65 29.40
CA ALA A 128 2.41 4.16 29.41
C ALA A 128 2.09 5.00 28.15
N ILE A 129 3.01 5.88 27.72
CA ILE A 129 2.86 6.68 26.49
C ILE A 129 2.74 5.76 25.25
N ILE A 130 3.55 4.71 25.16
CA ILE A 130 3.49 3.73 24.07
C ILE A 130 2.11 3.05 24.02
N GLN A 131 1.59 2.62 25.17
CA GLN A 131 0.28 2.00 25.26
C GLN A 131 -0.84 2.95 24.85
N MET A 132 -0.79 4.21 25.30
CA MET A 132 -1.75 5.24 24.90
C MET A 132 -1.72 5.50 23.39
N GLN A 133 -0.55 5.58 22.76
CA GLN A 133 -0.44 5.76 21.32
C GLN A 133 -1.00 4.56 20.53
N GLY A 134 -0.82 3.34 21.04
CA GLY A 134 -1.46 2.15 20.49
C GLY A 134 -2.99 2.26 20.48
N ILE A 135 -3.58 2.70 21.60
CA ILE A 135 -5.02 2.93 21.74
C ILE A 135 -5.51 4.02 20.77
N PHE A 136 -4.79 5.14 20.64
CA PHE A 136 -5.15 6.20 19.70
C PHE A 136 -5.10 5.71 18.24
N ALA A 137 -4.09 4.90 17.88
CA ALA A 137 -4.00 4.33 16.53
C ALA A 137 -5.18 3.39 16.20
N GLU A 138 -5.65 2.60 17.16
CA GLU A 138 -6.85 1.78 17.00
C GLU A 138 -8.11 2.62 16.89
N LEU A 139 -8.22 3.68 17.69
CA LEU A 139 -9.34 4.61 17.66
C LEU A 139 -9.43 5.31 16.28
N ASP A 140 -8.32 5.82 15.77
CA ASP A 140 -8.26 6.46 14.44
C ASP A 140 -8.66 5.51 13.32
N LYS A 141 -8.22 4.24 13.39
CA LYS A 141 -8.63 3.20 12.45
C LYS A 141 -10.14 2.96 12.51
N SER A 142 -10.71 2.84 13.70
CA SER A 142 -12.15 2.60 13.87
C SER A 142 -13.00 3.79 13.43
N ILE A 143 -12.55 5.03 13.70
CA ILE A 143 -13.19 6.27 13.21
C ILE A 143 -13.15 6.31 11.67
N THR A 144 -12.00 5.96 11.06
CA THR A 144 -11.85 5.94 9.61
C THR A 144 -12.77 4.90 8.96
N VAL A 145 -12.85 3.68 9.51
CA VAL A 145 -13.77 2.64 9.04
C VAL A 145 -15.23 3.12 9.14
N LYS A 146 -15.59 3.77 10.25
CA LYS A 146 -16.94 4.32 10.46
C LYS A 146 -17.26 5.41 9.45
N LYS A 147 -16.33 6.35 9.18
CA LYS A 147 -16.48 7.38 8.15
C LYS A 147 -16.65 6.78 6.75
N LEU A 148 -15.86 5.78 6.40
CA LEU A 148 -15.98 5.08 5.11
C LEU A 148 -17.31 4.35 4.96
N LYS A 149 -17.79 3.70 6.04
CA LYS A 149 -19.12 3.06 6.05
C LYS A 149 -20.23 4.07 5.78
N LEU A 150 -20.24 5.18 6.50
CA LEU A 150 -21.22 6.25 6.31
C LEU A 150 -21.17 6.85 4.89
N ALA A 151 -19.97 7.07 4.36
CA ALA A 151 -19.80 7.57 2.99
C ALA A 151 -20.33 6.57 1.94
N ARG A 152 -20.13 5.25 2.14
CA ARG A 152 -20.69 4.20 1.28
C ARG A 152 -22.21 4.15 1.36
N GLU A 153 -22.78 4.25 2.56
CA GLU A 153 -24.24 4.28 2.76
C GLU A 153 -24.88 5.51 2.11
N LYS A 154 -24.28 6.70 2.26
CA LYS A 154 -24.71 7.92 1.59
C LYS A 154 -24.68 7.74 0.07
N LYS A 155 -23.54 7.29 -0.48
CA LYS A 155 -23.42 7.05 -1.92
C LYS A 155 -24.42 6.02 -2.44
N LYS A 156 -24.72 4.97 -1.66
CA LYS A 156 -25.72 3.97 -2.00
C LYS A 156 -27.14 4.58 -2.03
N LYS A 157 -27.47 5.49 -1.11
CA LYS A 157 -28.75 6.22 -1.12
C LYS A 157 -28.85 7.15 -2.34
N ASP A 158 -27.79 7.90 -2.66
CA ASP A 158 -27.78 8.89 -3.72
C ASP A 158 -27.73 8.27 -5.15
N THR A 159 -26.99 7.17 -5.33
CA THR A 159 -26.73 6.58 -6.65
C THR A 159 -27.23 5.14 -6.81
N GLY A 160 -27.88 4.58 -5.80
CA GLY A 160 -28.36 3.19 -5.78
C GLY A 160 -27.25 2.15 -5.64
N LYS A 161 -25.96 2.54 -5.79
CA LYS A 161 -24.81 1.64 -5.78
C LYS A 161 -23.56 2.33 -5.25
N CYS A 162 -22.85 1.71 -4.30
CA CYS A 162 -21.60 2.25 -3.75
C CYS A 162 -20.33 1.56 -4.28
N GLU A 163 -20.41 0.33 -4.77
CA GLU A 163 -19.26 -0.48 -5.20
C GLU A 163 -19.53 -1.24 -6.51
N GLY A 164 -18.46 -1.71 -7.14
CA GLY A 164 -18.47 -2.48 -8.37
C GLY A 164 -18.40 -1.62 -9.63
N ALA A 165 -18.05 -2.27 -10.76
CA ALA A 165 -17.93 -1.59 -12.05
C ALA A 165 -19.28 -1.06 -12.51
N LYS A 166 -19.27 0.16 -13.06
CA LYS A 166 -20.43 0.70 -13.79
C LYS A 166 -20.79 -0.22 -14.93
N HIS A 167 -22.08 -0.45 -15.12
CA HIS A 167 -22.52 -1.27 -16.25
C HIS A 167 -22.40 -0.52 -17.59
N TYR A 168 -22.49 -1.25 -18.68
CA TYR A 168 -22.55 -0.67 -20.02
C TYR A 168 -23.78 0.26 -20.13
N GLY A 169 -23.56 1.48 -20.59
CA GLY A 169 -24.60 2.53 -20.64
C GLY A 169 -24.65 3.49 -19.43
N GLU A 170 -23.92 3.18 -18.35
CA GLU A 170 -23.87 4.05 -17.17
C GLU A 170 -22.67 5.02 -17.19
N SER A 171 -21.67 4.76 -18.06
CA SER A 171 -20.38 5.49 -18.03
C SER A 171 -20.32 6.60 -19.07
N SER A 172 -20.90 6.45 -20.23
CA SER A 172 -20.79 7.43 -21.31
C SER A 172 -22.06 7.49 -22.17
N GLU A 173 -22.21 8.60 -22.88
CA GLU A 173 -23.32 8.81 -23.81
C GLU A 173 -23.18 7.90 -25.04
N LEU A 174 -21.95 7.64 -25.47
CA LEU A 174 -21.65 6.68 -26.53
C LEU A 174 -22.20 5.28 -26.21
N GLU A 175 -21.98 4.79 -24.98
CA GLU A 175 -22.52 3.51 -24.54
C GLU A 175 -24.06 3.48 -24.61
N ARG A 176 -24.73 4.59 -24.27
CA ARG A 176 -26.20 4.72 -24.35
C ARG A 176 -26.69 4.67 -25.79
N THR A 177 -25.98 5.34 -26.70
CA THR A 177 -26.27 5.30 -28.13
C THR A 177 -26.12 3.88 -28.68
N VAL A 178 -25.09 3.16 -28.28
CA VAL A 178 -24.90 1.75 -28.69
C VAL A 178 -26.04 0.87 -28.17
N ILE A 179 -26.49 1.06 -26.92
CA ILE A 179 -27.67 0.33 -26.40
C ILE A 179 -28.92 0.62 -27.20
N LYS A 180 -29.18 1.88 -27.57
CA LYS A 180 -30.30 2.26 -28.42
C LYS A 180 -30.23 1.54 -29.78
N LYS A 181 -29.02 1.51 -30.38
CA LYS A 181 -28.76 0.82 -31.64
C LYS A 181 -29.00 -0.70 -31.55
N ILE A 182 -28.47 -1.36 -30.50
CA ILE A 182 -28.71 -2.78 -30.22
C ILE A 182 -30.22 -3.05 -30.07
N THR A 183 -30.92 -2.20 -29.35
CA THR A 183 -32.35 -2.32 -29.09
C THR A 183 -33.14 -2.15 -30.41
N TYR A 184 -32.76 -1.19 -31.23
CA TYR A 184 -33.35 -0.96 -32.54
C TYR A 184 -33.15 -2.18 -33.48
N MET A 185 -31.94 -2.71 -33.60
CA MET A 185 -31.64 -3.90 -34.40
C MET A 185 -32.38 -5.14 -33.89
N ARG A 186 -32.76 -5.21 -32.63
CA ARG A 186 -33.53 -6.35 -32.07
C ARG A 186 -35.02 -6.22 -32.27
N ARG A 187 -35.55 -5.04 -32.65
CA ARG A 187 -36.99 -4.86 -32.94
C ARG A 187 -37.34 -5.55 -34.26
N LEU A 188 -38.55 -6.08 -34.33
CA LEU A 188 -39.11 -6.53 -35.61
C LEU A 188 -39.42 -5.31 -36.48
N SER A 189 -38.81 -5.22 -37.65
CA SER A 189 -39.18 -4.22 -38.66
C SER A 189 -40.37 -4.72 -39.45
N ARG A 190 -41.21 -3.79 -40.00
CA ARG A 190 -42.33 -4.14 -40.90
C ARG A 190 -41.79 -5.01 -42.02
N GLY A 191 -42.41 -6.21 -42.22
CA GLY A 191 -41.99 -7.17 -43.25
C GLY A 191 -40.96 -8.21 -42.82
N GLN A 192 -40.47 -8.19 -41.58
CA GLN A 192 -39.55 -9.22 -41.07
C GLN A 192 -40.30 -10.28 -40.23
N ILE A 193 -40.06 -11.56 -40.56
CA ILE A 193 -40.70 -12.70 -39.89
C ILE A 193 -39.98 -13.05 -38.56
N LYS A 194 -38.68 -12.73 -38.42
CA LYS A 194 -37.87 -13.06 -37.24
C LYS A 194 -36.99 -11.90 -36.82
N LYS A 195 -36.83 -11.75 -35.49
CA LYS A 195 -35.87 -10.81 -34.88
C LYS A 195 -34.43 -11.21 -35.25
N LEU A 196 -33.54 -10.23 -35.48
CA LEU A 196 -32.10 -10.52 -35.63
C LEU A 196 -31.57 -11.33 -34.43
N SER A 197 -30.76 -12.35 -34.72
CA SER A 197 -30.10 -13.09 -33.63
C SER A 197 -29.07 -12.21 -32.93
N TYR A 198 -28.72 -12.54 -31.66
CA TYR A 198 -27.75 -11.81 -30.94
C TYR A 198 -26.35 -11.86 -31.57
N GLU A 199 -26.02 -12.97 -32.20
CA GLU A 199 -24.77 -13.18 -32.94
C GLU A 199 -24.69 -12.25 -34.16
N LYS A 200 -25.79 -12.12 -34.94
CA LYS A 200 -25.86 -11.21 -36.09
C LYS A 200 -25.76 -9.74 -35.68
N ILE A 201 -26.31 -9.37 -34.51
CA ILE A 201 -26.17 -8.03 -33.95
C ILE A 201 -24.72 -7.79 -33.54
N ALA A 202 -24.08 -8.76 -32.86
CA ALA A 202 -22.69 -8.67 -32.47
C ALA A 202 -21.74 -8.51 -33.67
N ALA A 203 -21.96 -9.30 -34.74
CA ALA A 203 -21.20 -9.20 -36.00
C ALA A 203 -21.31 -7.80 -36.63
N LYS A 204 -22.51 -7.23 -36.72
CA LYS A 204 -22.69 -5.86 -37.24
C LYS A 204 -22.00 -4.79 -36.41
N LEU A 205 -22.01 -4.91 -35.07
CA LEU A 205 -21.29 -3.97 -34.19
C LEU A 205 -19.76 -4.07 -34.37
N ASN A 206 -19.25 -5.27 -34.63
CA ASN A 206 -17.86 -5.52 -34.92
C ASN A 206 -17.43 -4.99 -36.30
N GLU A 207 -18.26 -5.19 -37.33
CA GLU A 207 -18.05 -4.65 -38.68
C GLU A 207 -17.99 -3.10 -38.64
N GLU A 208 -18.81 -2.47 -37.83
CA GLU A 208 -18.82 -1.02 -37.66
C GLU A 208 -17.69 -0.51 -36.74
N GLY A 209 -16.83 -1.40 -36.25
CA GLY A 209 -15.70 -1.03 -35.39
C GLY A 209 -16.09 -0.50 -33.98
N ILE A 210 -17.32 -0.78 -33.53
CA ILE A 210 -17.80 -0.30 -32.20
C ILE A 210 -17.25 -1.23 -31.11
N PRO A 211 -16.36 -0.78 -30.25
CA PRO A 211 -15.76 -1.64 -29.23
C PRO A 211 -16.71 -1.87 -28.05
N THR A 212 -16.52 -2.97 -27.32
CA THR A 212 -17.12 -3.15 -25.98
C THR A 212 -16.46 -2.21 -24.98
N LYS A 213 -17.01 -2.08 -23.76
CA LYS A 213 -16.43 -1.28 -22.67
C LYS A 213 -14.96 -1.60 -22.35
N ARG A 214 -14.52 -2.82 -22.65
CA ARG A 214 -13.14 -3.30 -22.42
C ARG A 214 -12.31 -3.34 -23.70
N GLY A 215 -12.74 -2.67 -24.78
CA GLY A 215 -12.03 -2.66 -26.05
C GLY A 215 -12.03 -4.00 -26.80
N LYS A 216 -12.86 -4.99 -26.38
CA LYS A 216 -12.95 -6.30 -27.02
C LYS A 216 -14.06 -6.32 -28.06
N LEU A 217 -14.05 -7.35 -28.92
CA LEU A 217 -15.13 -7.62 -29.86
C LEU A 217 -16.43 -8.00 -29.16
N TRP A 218 -17.55 -7.68 -29.79
CA TRP A 218 -18.87 -8.12 -29.34
C TRP A 218 -19.09 -9.59 -29.59
N THR A 219 -19.79 -10.24 -28.66
CA THR A 219 -20.28 -11.61 -28.79
C THR A 219 -21.79 -11.61 -28.61
N GLY A 220 -22.49 -12.60 -29.16
CA GLY A 220 -23.93 -12.73 -28.98
C GLY A 220 -24.33 -12.77 -27.50
N ARG A 221 -23.55 -13.41 -26.66
CA ARG A 221 -23.74 -13.42 -25.20
C ARG A 221 -23.63 -12.02 -24.60
N GLY A 222 -22.69 -11.20 -25.08
CA GLY A 222 -22.53 -9.81 -24.63
C GLY A 222 -23.76 -8.97 -24.96
N VAL A 223 -24.30 -9.10 -26.19
CA VAL A 223 -25.52 -8.43 -26.63
C VAL A 223 -26.71 -8.89 -25.81
N TYR A 224 -26.86 -10.20 -25.60
CA TYR A 224 -27.92 -10.79 -24.76
C TYR A 224 -27.90 -10.19 -23.33
N ASN A 225 -26.74 -10.14 -22.70
CA ASN A 225 -26.61 -9.64 -21.34
C ASN A 225 -27.00 -8.16 -21.21
N ILE A 226 -26.76 -7.34 -22.25
CA ILE A 226 -27.16 -5.92 -22.26
C ILE A 226 -28.68 -5.79 -22.39
N LEU A 227 -29.33 -6.54 -23.27
CA LEU A 227 -30.77 -6.45 -23.52
C LEU A 227 -31.62 -7.07 -22.43
N ASN A 228 -31.17 -8.14 -21.81
CA ASN A 228 -31.94 -8.90 -20.79
C ASN A 228 -31.50 -8.57 -19.36
N ARG A 229 -30.78 -7.48 -19.16
CA ARG A 229 -30.43 -7.02 -17.83
C ARG A 229 -31.69 -6.55 -17.10
N LYS A 230 -32.05 -7.25 -16.03
CA LYS A 230 -33.07 -6.77 -15.10
C LYS A 230 -32.58 -5.45 -14.48
N LYS A 231 -33.40 -4.42 -14.58
CA LYS A 231 -33.16 -3.14 -13.93
C LYS A 231 -33.16 -3.28 -12.41
#